data_e18653938897198dcb2409124aef68a6
#
_entry.id   e18653938897198dcb2409124aef68a6
#
_cell.length_a   1.000
_cell.length_b   1.000
_cell.length_c   1.000
_cell.angle_alpha   90.00
_cell.angle_beta   90.00
_cell.angle_gamma   90.00
#
_symmetry.space_group_name_H-M   'P 1'
#
loop_
_entity.id
_entity.type
_entity.pdbx_description
1 polymer ?
#
loop_
_entity_poly.entity_id
_entity_poly.type
_entity_poly.pdbx_seq_one_letter_code
_entity_poly.pdbx_strand_id
1 'polypeptide(L)'
;MSTTNFSFPTAIRFGAGARKQVAEALLAAGCKRPLIVTDKALGALPVLAEFKTHLAGLEVAVFSGVFGNPTCSQVMDGAAAYKAHKADCVIGFGGGAALDVAKVVGIAATHEGDILEYVWDHPKVRPIVNELPYFVALPTTSGTGSEVGRSSVVSENDTHIKRVVFSPKILAKVVFADPELTLGLPPHVTAATGMDALTHNIESYLSPAYHPLCDGIALEGTRIAARALLTAVKEPSNLQARSDMMMAS
;
A
#
# COMPACT_ATOMS: atom_id res chain seq x y z
N MET A 1 -29.51 -14.63 17.70
CA MET A 1 -28.94 -13.77 16.67
C MET A 1 -27.45 -14.08 16.55
N SER A 2 -26.92 -14.25 15.35
CA SER A 2 -25.48 -14.44 15.14
C SER A 2 -24.76 -13.09 15.37
N THR A 3 -23.61 -13.12 16.04
CA THR A 3 -22.75 -11.94 16.20
C THR A 3 -22.00 -11.67 14.91
N THR A 4 -22.02 -10.42 14.44
CA THR A 4 -21.23 -9.99 13.29
C THR A 4 -20.11 -9.07 13.77
N ASN A 5 -18.88 -9.38 13.36
CA ASN A 5 -17.70 -8.58 13.70
C ASN A 5 -17.37 -7.62 12.56
N PHE A 6 -17.32 -6.33 12.86
CA PHE A 6 -16.85 -5.29 11.95
C PHE A 6 -15.46 -4.85 12.40
N SER A 7 -14.52 -4.74 11.46
CA SER A 7 -13.20 -4.19 11.74
C SER A 7 -12.83 -3.18 10.66
N PHE A 8 -12.36 -2.03 11.11
CA PHE A 8 -11.92 -0.95 10.24
C PHE A 8 -10.40 -0.98 10.03
N PRO A 9 -9.91 -0.39 8.94
CA PRO A 9 -8.49 -0.27 8.70
C PRO A 9 -7.80 0.59 9.75
N THR A 10 -6.51 0.72 9.60
CA THR A 10 -5.57 1.45 10.43
C THR A 10 -5.82 2.97 10.50
N ALA A 11 -5.02 3.66 11.31
CA ALA A 11 -5.01 5.12 11.34
C ALA A 11 -4.57 5.70 9.99
N ILE A 12 -5.31 6.67 9.48
CA ILE A 12 -5.01 7.36 8.23
C ILE A 12 -4.75 8.83 8.54
N ARG A 13 -3.58 9.33 8.16
CA ARG A 13 -3.24 10.76 8.14
C ARG A 13 -3.43 11.25 6.71
N PHE A 14 -4.50 11.98 6.49
CA PHE A 14 -4.91 12.42 5.16
C PHE A 14 -4.70 13.92 4.96
N GLY A 15 -4.15 14.28 3.80
CA GLY A 15 -4.04 15.67 3.36
C GLY A 15 -2.69 16.01 2.74
N ALA A 16 -2.65 17.16 2.05
CA ALA A 16 -1.44 17.67 1.43
C ALA A 16 -0.30 17.85 2.45
N GLY A 17 0.87 17.29 2.15
CA GLY A 17 2.02 17.31 3.05
C GLY A 17 1.99 16.26 4.16
N ALA A 18 1.04 15.32 4.19
CA ALA A 18 0.98 14.26 5.20
C ALA A 18 2.28 13.45 5.27
N ARG A 19 2.99 13.27 4.13
CA ARG A 19 4.30 12.60 4.05
C ARG A 19 5.36 13.17 4.99
N LYS A 20 5.25 14.45 5.35
CA LYS A 20 6.21 15.14 6.23
C LYS A 20 6.16 14.65 7.69
N GLN A 21 5.09 13.95 8.06
CA GLN A 21 4.89 13.43 9.42
C GLN A 21 5.44 12.00 9.61
N VAL A 22 6.01 11.39 8.56
CA VAL A 22 6.47 10.00 8.60
C VAL A 22 7.61 9.80 9.60
N ALA A 23 8.62 10.69 9.58
CA ALA A 23 9.75 10.57 10.50
C ALA A 23 9.32 10.63 11.97
N GLU A 24 8.43 11.57 12.30
CA GLU A 24 7.88 11.70 13.66
C GLU A 24 7.18 10.40 14.10
N ALA A 25 6.34 9.84 13.23
CA ALA A 25 5.60 8.61 13.53
C ALA A 25 6.53 7.40 13.72
N LEU A 26 7.56 7.27 12.87
CA LEU A 26 8.55 6.19 12.99
C LEU A 26 9.39 6.33 14.26
N LEU A 27 9.86 7.53 14.56
CA LEU A 27 10.64 7.80 15.78
C LEU A 27 9.81 7.55 17.04
N ALA A 28 8.53 7.95 17.03
CA ALA A 28 7.60 7.66 18.14
C ALA A 28 7.34 6.16 18.32
N ALA A 29 7.43 5.37 17.25
CA ALA A 29 7.38 3.92 17.30
C ALA A 29 8.71 3.24 17.68
N GLY A 30 9.78 4.03 17.92
CA GLY A 30 11.11 3.51 18.23
C GLY A 30 11.94 3.07 17.04
N CYS A 31 11.45 3.31 15.81
CA CYS A 31 12.12 2.93 14.56
C CYS A 31 13.26 3.91 14.24
N LYS A 32 14.37 3.39 13.72
CA LYS A 32 15.56 4.17 13.37
C LYS A 32 16.10 3.86 11.98
N ARG A 33 15.84 2.68 11.47
CA ARG A 33 16.46 2.15 10.25
C ARG A 33 15.39 1.67 9.24
N PRO A 34 14.59 2.59 8.68
CA PRO A 34 13.55 2.20 7.71
C PRO A 34 14.14 1.70 6.39
N LEU A 35 13.50 0.64 5.83
CA LEU A 35 13.65 0.30 4.43
C LEU A 35 12.46 0.91 3.66
N ILE A 36 12.72 1.80 2.72
CA ILE A 36 11.72 2.22 1.73
C ILE A 36 11.63 1.14 0.66
N VAL A 37 10.43 0.61 0.43
CA VAL A 37 10.11 -0.29 -0.67
C VAL A 37 9.31 0.49 -1.70
N THR A 38 9.81 0.55 -2.92
CA THR A 38 9.21 1.34 -4.01
C THR A 38 9.40 0.65 -5.36
N ASP A 39 8.71 1.13 -6.39
CA ASP A 39 8.90 0.64 -7.74
C ASP A 39 10.11 1.30 -8.44
N LYS A 40 10.60 0.61 -9.47
CA LYS A 40 11.79 1.01 -10.21
C LYS A 40 11.67 2.40 -10.85
N ALA A 41 10.49 2.72 -11.37
CA ALA A 41 10.25 4.00 -12.02
C ALA A 41 10.22 5.14 -10.99
N LEU A 42 9.44 4.96 -9.92
CA LEU A 42 9.32 5.94 -8.83
C LEU A 42 10.64 6.14 -8.10
N GLY A 43 11.44 5.06 -7.97
CA GLY A 43 12.77 5.10 -7.37
C GLY A 43 13.75 6.04 -8.07
N ALA A 44 13.53 6.33 -9.37
CA ALA A 44 14.34 7.24 -10.16
C ALA A 44 13.78 8.68 -10.21
N LEU A 45 12.57 8.93 -9.68
CA LEU A 45 11.92 10.23 -9.76
C LEU A 45 12.31 11.16 -8.60
N PRO A 46 12.31 12.49 -8.83
CA PRO A 46 12.64 13.48 -7.81
C PRO A 46 11.76 13.41 -6.55
N VAL A 47 10.52 12.94 -6.65
CA VAL A 47 9.59 12.84 -5.53
C VAL A 47 10.09 11.92 -4.43
N LEU A 48 10.82 10.83 -4.76
CA LEU A 48 11.43 9.99 -3.73
C LEU A 48 12.61 10.69 -3.05
N ALA A 49 13.41 11.42 -3.80
CA ALA A 49 14.52 12.20 -3.25
C ALA A 49 13.99 13.31 -2.32
N GLU A 50 12.91 13.99 -2.73
CA GLU A 50 12.22 14.98 -1.89
C GLU A 50 11.66 14.32 -0.62
N PHE A 51 10.95 13.21 -0.74
CA PHE A 51 10.42 12.49 0.42
C PHE A 51 11.51 12.13 1.43
N LYS A 52 12.67 11.66 0.97
CA LYS A 52 13.80 11.33 1.84
C LYS A 52 14.30 12.52 2.67
N THR A 53 14.14 13.77 2.21
CA THR A 53 14.52 14.95 2.99
C THR A 53 13.67 15.11 4.27
N HIS A 54 12.48 14.53 4.29
CA HIS A 54 11.58 14.55 5.46
C HIS A 54 11.90 13.44 6.47
N LEU A 55 12.85 12.55 6.17
CA LEU A 55 13.24 11.43 7.05
C LEU A 55 14.50 11.73 7.86
N ALA A 56 14.72 13.00 8.20
CA ALA A 56 15.88 13.41 9.00
C ALA A 56 15.92 12.68 10.35
N GLY A 57 17.10 12.24 10.76
CA GLY A 57 17.32 11.49 12.01
C GLY A 57 17.10 9.96 11.86
N LEU A 58 16.77 9.48 10.67
CA LEU A 58 16.63 8.06 10.35
C LEU A 58 17.75 7.60 9.39
N GLU A 59 18.20 6.36 9.57
CA GLU A 59 19.14 5.70 8.65
C GLU A 59 18.36 4.98 7.56
N VAL A 60 18.10 5.66 6.43
CA VAL A 60 17.21 5.21 5.38
C VAL A 60 17.94 4.38 4.32
N ALA A 61 17.42 3.17 4.02
CA ALA A 61 17.75 2.45 2.80
C ALA A 61 16.56 2.42 1.83
N VAL A 62 16.83 2.17 0.56
CA VAL A 62 15.81 2.07 -0.49
C VAL A 62 15.96 0.77 -1.24
N PHE A 63 14.89 0.03 -1.37
CA PHE A 63 14.72 -1.06 -2.31
C PHE A 63 13.74 -0.60 -3.41
N SER A 64 14.25 -0.40 -4.61
CA SER A 64 13.49 0.02 -5.79
C SER A 64 13.41 -1.09 -6.85
N GLY A 65 13.34 -2.34 -6.40
CA GLY A 65 13.33 -3.51 -7.27
C GLY A 65 11.94 -3.93 -7.77
N VAL A 66 10.87 -3.23 -7.37
CA VAL A 66 9.51 -3.58 -7.80
C VAL A 66 9.25 -3.05 -9.21
N PHE A 67 8.70 -3.91 -10.07
CA PHE A 67 8.26 -3.52 -11.42
C PHE A 67 7.16 -4.46 -11.92
N GLY A 68 6.22 -3.93 -12.70
CA GLY A 68 5.05 -4.69 -13.16
C GLY A 68 4.19 -5.20 -12.01
N ASN A 69 3.64 -6.39 -12.15
CA ASN A 69 2.96 -7.07 -11.03
C ASN A 69 4.00 -7.55 -10.00
N PRO A 70 3.68 -7.52 -8.69
CA PRO A 70 4.55 -8.08 -7.67
C PRO A 70 4.86 -9.55 -7.94
N THR A 71 6.12 -9.96 -7.80
CA THR A 71 6.54 -11.35 -7.92
C THR A 71 7.21 -11.85 -6.65
N CYS A 72 7.28 -13.17 -6.48
CA CYS A 72 7.94 -13.79 -5.33
C CYS A 72 9.41 -13.36 -5.23
N SER A 73 10.13 -13.33 -6.36
CA SER A 73 11.53 -12.88 -6.38
C SER A 73 11.70 -11.46 -5.89
N GLN A 74 10.82 -10.52 -6.30
CA GLN A 74 10.87 -9.14 -5.83
C GLN A 74 10.66 -9.04 -4.31
N VAL A 75 9.79 -9.87 -3.74
CA VAL A 75 9.58 -9.95 -2.29
C VAL A 75 10.83 -10.46 -1.59
N MET A 76 11.43 -11.53 -2.10
CA MET A 76 12.64 -12.13 -1.50
C MET A 76 13.85 -11.18 -1.60
N ASP A 77 14.01 -10.47 -2.72
CA ASP A 77 15.03 -9.43 -2.90
C ASP A 77 14.82 -8.25 -1.92
N GLY A 78 13.58 -7.82 -1.74
CA GLY A 78 13.21 -6.83 -0.73
C GLY A 78 13.54 -7.28 0.69
N ALA A 79 13.28 -8.55 1.02
CA ALA A 79 13.65 -9.13 2.31
C ALA A 79 15.17 -9.23 2.50
N ALA A 80 15.92 -9.53 1.45
CA ALA A 80 17.39 -9.51 1.47
C ALA A 80 17.91 -8.09 1.73
N ALA A 81 17.34 -7.07 1.06
CA ALA A 81 17.68 -5.66 1.30
C ALA A 81 17.35 -5.23 2.73
N TYR A 82 16.19 -5.66 3.28
CA TYR A 82 15.81 -5.42 4.67
C TYR A 82 16.87 -5.96 5.64
N LYS A 83 17.27 -7.22 5.47
CA LYS A 83 18.27 -7.90 6.32
C LYS A 83 19.65 -7.23 6.18
N ALA A 84 20.08 -6.91 4.96
CA ALA A 84 21.38 -6.29 4.69
C ALA A 84 21.48 -4.90 5.34
N HIS A 85 20.40 -4.12 5.30
CA HIS A 85 20.33 -2.82 5.97
C HIS A 85 20.18 -2.94 7.48
N LYS A 86 19.85 -4.10 8.02
CA LYS A 86 19.41 -4.32 9.42
C LYS A 86 18.24 -3.39 9.74
N ALA A 87 17.29 -3.32 8.83
CA ALA A 87 16.11 -2.48 8.98
C ALA A 87 15.26 -2.92 10.18
N ASP A 88 14.59 -1.97 10.82
CA ASP A 88 13.68 -2.20 11.93
C ASP A 88 12.22 -1.87 11.58
N CYS A 89 12.00 -1.22 10.44
CA CYS A 89 10.69 -0.90 9.93
C CYS A 89 10.67 -0.82 8.40
N VAL A 90 9.47 -0.78 7.82
CA VAL A 90 9.25 -0.73 6.38
C VAL A 90 8.37 0.49 6.05
N ILE A 91 8.76 1.23 5.03
CA ILE A 91 7.97 2.28 4.39
C ILE A 91 7.59 1.79 3.00
N GLY A 92 6.31 1.51 2.75
CA GLY A 92 5.79 1.28 1.41
C GLY A 92 5.53 2.62 0.74
N PHE A 93 6.25 2.94 -0.32
CA PHE A 93 6.15 4.21 -1.05
C PHE A 93 5.88 3.92 -2.52
N GLY A 94 4.62 4.06 -2.97
CA GLY A 94 4.28 3.76 -4.37
C GLY A 94 2.82 3.39 -4.60
N GLY A 95 2.55 2.86 -5.77
CA GLY A 95 1.25 2.27 -6.11
C GLY A 95 1.07 0.88 -5.50
N GLY A 96 -0.06 0.24 -5.83
CA GLY A 96 -0.45 -1.05 -5.26
C GLY A 96 0.64 -2.12 -5.30
N ALA A 97 1.40 -2.23 -6.39
CA ALA A 97 2.47 -3.22 -6.51
C ALA A 97 3.60 -3.01 -5.48
N ALA A 98 4.04 -1.76 -5.30
CA ALA A 98 5.07 -1.44 -4.31
C ALA A 98 4.56 -1.66 -2.88
N LEU A 99 3.31 -1.30 -2.61
CA LEU A 99 2.68 -1.50 -1.31
C LEU A 99 2.50 -2.98 -1.00
N ASP A 100 2.10 -3.79 -1.98
CA ASP A 100 1.93 -5.23 -1.82
C ASP A 100 3.27 -5.92 -1.50
N VAL A 101 4.35 -5.58 -2.21
CA VAL A 101 5.68 -6.09 -1.86
C VAL A 101 6.08 -5.63 -0.46
N ALA A 102 5.90 -4.35 -0.13
CA ALA A 102 6.26 -3.79 1.18
C ALA A 102 5.60 -4.53 2.36
N LYS A 103 4.31 -4.87 2.22
CA LYS A 103 3.56 -5.63 3.24
C LYS A 103 4.20 -6.97 3.57
N VAL A 104 4.65 -7.70 2.55
CA VAL A 104 5.11 -9.09 2.74
C VAL A 104 6.62 -9.22 2.85
N VAL A 105 7.38 -8.16 2.56
CA VAL A 105 8.82 -8.10 2.88
C VAL A 105 9.05 -8.39 4.37
N GLY A 106 8.19 -7.87 5.25
CA GLY A 106 8.27 -8.16 6.69
C GLY A 106 8.13 -9.64 7.02
N ILE A 107 7.25 -10.38 6.32
CA ILE A 107 7.10 -11.83 6.50
C ILE A 107 8.39 -12.53 6.04
N ALA A 108 8.83 -12.29 4.79
CA ALA A 108 10.00 -12.93 4.20
C ALA A 108 11.32 -12.58 4.94
N ALA A 109 11.34 -11.45 5.67
CA ALA A 109 12.50 -11.05 6.47
C ALA A 109 12.56 -11.74 7.83
N THR A 110 11.40 -12.06 8.43
CA THR A 110 11.29 -12.54 9.83
C THR A 110 10.91 -14.02 9.96
N HIS A 111 10.52 -14.65 8.85
CA HIS A 111 10.10 -16.05 8.81
C HIS A 111 10.96 -16.84 7.82
N GLU A 112 10.96 -18.15 7.97
CA GLU A 112 11.66 -19.08 7.07
C GLU A 112 10.80 -19.44 5.84
N GLY A 113 11.46 -19.89 4.78
CA GLY A 113 10.82 -20.39 3.57
C GLY A 113 10.53 -19.28 2.54
N ASP A 114 9.84 -19.68 1.48
CA ASP A 114 9.42 -18.77 0.41
C ASP A 114 8.09 -18.11 0.74
N ILE A 115 7.86 -16.90 0.21
CA ILE A 115 6.61 -16.18 0.46
C ILE A 115 5.38 -16.94 -0.04
N LEU A 116 5.51 -17.81 -1.04
CA LEU A 116 4.43 -18.65 -1.52
C LEU A 116 3.95 -19.69 -0.49
N GLU A 117 4.75 -20.01 0.52
CA GLU A 117 4.31 -20.90 1.59
C GLU A 117 3.32 -20.21 2.57
N TYR A 118 3.13 -18.89 2.42
CA TYR A 118 2.23 -18.06 3.25
C TYR A 118 0.96 -17.62 2.50
N VAL A 119 0.77 -18.06 1.24
CA VAL A 119 -0.47 -17.73 0.50
C VAL A 119 -1.63 -18.55 1.04
N TRP A 120 -2.81 -17.92 1.08
CA TRP A 120 -4.01 -18.44 1.76
C TRP A 120 -4.51 -19.78 1.19
N ASP A 121 -4.26 -20.04 -0.08
CA ASP A 121 -4.67 -21.25 -0.80
C ASP A 121 -3.56 -22.31 -0.89
N HIS A 122 -2.44 -22.12 -0.19
CA HIS A 122 -1.38 -23.12 -0.15
C HIS A 122 -1.84 -24.36 0.62
N PRO A 123 -1.62 -25.61 0.11
CA PRO A 123 -2.08 -26.85 0.75
C PRO A 123 -1.60 -27.02 2.20
N LYS A 124 -0.48 -26.39 2.54
CA LYS A 124 0.13 -26.37 3.87
C LYS A 124 0.58 -24.96 4.21
N VAL A 125 -0.38 -24.02 4.26
CA VAL A 125 -0.08 -22.62 4.57
C VAL A 125 0.67 -22.50 5.90
N ARG A 126 1.79 -21.78 5.88
CA ARG A 126 2.57 -21.52 7.09
C ARG A 126 1.91 -20.41 7.91
N PRO A 127 1.87 -20.56 9.25
CA PRO A 127 1.39 -19.49 10.12
C PRO A 127 2.43 -18.35 10.21
N ILE A 128 1.94 -17.12 10.22
CA ILE A 128 2.75 -15.93 10.52
C ILE A 128 2.82 -15.79 12.04
N VAL A 129 3.85 -16.38 12.67
CA VAL A 129 3.97 -16.47 14.13
C VAL A 129 4.75 -15.31 14.72
N ASN A 130 5.85 -14.88 14.07
CA ASN A 130 6.70 -13.82 14.56
C ASN A 130 6.01 -12.44 14.46
N GLU A 131 6.49 -11.51 15.26
CA GLU A 131 6.13 -10.10 15.07
C GLU A 131 6.72 -9.59 13.76
N LEU A 132 5.91 -8.82 13.03
CA LEU A 132 6.34 -8.19 11.80
C LEU A 132 6.90 -6.79 12.09
N PRO A 133 7.84 -6.30 11.27
CA PRO A 133 8.36 -4.95 11.38
C PRO A 133 7.24 -3.92 11.36
N TYR A 134 7.44 -2.79 12.02
CA TYR A 134 6.53 -1.66 11.93
C TYR A 134 6.43 -1.21 10.47
N PHE A 135 5.21 -1.18 9.94
CA PHE A 135 4.96 -0.87 8.54
C PHE A 135 4.07 0.37 8.41
N VAL A 136 4.51 1.30 7.58
CA VAL A 136 3.71 2.47 7.17
C VAL A 136 3.58 2.51 5.66
N ALA A 137 2.44 3.01 5.17
CA ALA A 137 2.14 3.06 3.75
C ALA A 137 1.94 4.51 3.28
N LEU A 138 2.55 4.83 2.14
CA LEU A 138 2.38 6.09 1.41
C LEU A 138 1.95 5.77 -0.02
N PRO A 139 0.64 5.72 -0.30
CA PRO A 139 0.15 5.53 -1.66
C PRO A 139 0.50 6.71 -2.54
N THR A 140 0.96 6.43 -3.76
CA THR A 140 1.23 7.43 -4.80
C THR A 140 0.25 7.35 -5.96
N THR A 141 -0.73 6.44 -5.87
CA THR A 141 -1.86 6.27 -6.78
C THR A 141 -3.16 6.26 -6.00
N SER A 142 -4.25 6.66 -6.61
CA SER A 142 -5.60 6.54 -6.05
C SER A 142 -6.33 5.45 -6.83
N GLY A 143 -6.39 4.24 -6.30
CA GLY A 143 -6.94 3.10 -7.03
C GLY A 143 -7.08 1.84 -6.19
N THR A 144 -5.99 1.16 -5.94
CA THR A 144 -6.00 -0.20 -5.39
C THR A 144 -6.48 -0.31 -3.95
N GLY A 145 -6.40 0.76 -3.15
CA GLY A 145 -6.67 0.70 -1.71
C GLY A 145 -5.75 -0.27 -0.95
N SER A 146 -4.61 -0.67 -1.55
CA SER A 146 -3.70 -1.63 -0.95
C SER A 146 -3.23 -1.20 0.44
N GLU A 147 -3.06 0.10 0.68
CA GLU A 147 -2.61 0.69 1.94
C GLU A 147 -3.52 0.36 3.13
N VAL A 148 -4.81 0.16 2.90
CA VAL A 148 -5.80 -0.18 3.92
C VAL A 148 -6.22 -1.65 3.89
N GLY A 149 -5.66 -2.44 2.97
CA GLY A 149 -5.98 -3.86 2.80
C GLY A 149 -5.11 -4.78 3.66
N ARG A 150 -5.70 -5.88 4.12
CA ARG A 150 -5.03 -6.98 4.85
C ARG A 150 -4.52 -8.09 3.93
N SER A 151 -4.53 -7.85 2.64
CA SER A 151 -4.05 -8.76 1.60
C SER A 151 -2.87 -8.15 0.85
N SER A 152 -2.04 -9.00 0.29
CA SER A 152 -1.01 -8.67 -0.66
C SER A 152 -1.10 -9.66 -1.81
N VAL A 153 -1.08 -9.17 -3.04
CA VAL A 153 -1.12 -9.99 -4.23
C VAL A 153 0.29 -10.15 -4.78
N VAL A 154 0.77 -11.40 -4.85
CA VAL A 154 2.10 -11.75 -5.35
C VAL A 154 1.95 -12.81 -6.44
N SER A 155 2.62 -12.62 -7.58
CA SER A 155 2.59 -13.58 -8.68
C SER A 155 3.74 -14.58 -8.55
N GLU A 156 3.47 -15.83 -8.88
CA GLU A 156 4.50 -16.83 -9.09
C GLU A 156 5.42 -16.39 -10.25
N ASN A 157 6.73 -16.64 -10.12
CA ASN A 157 7.69 -16.19 -11.13
C ASN A 157 7.48 -16.85 -12.51
N ASP A 158 7.18 -18.15 -12.52
CA ASP A 158 7.14 -18.96 -13.74
C ASP A 158 5.75 -18.98 -14.39
N THR A 159 4.72 -19.13 -13.59
CA THR A 159 3.33 -19.29 -14.07
C THR A 159 2.59 -17.97 -14.20
N HIS A 160 3.08 -16.92 -13.54
CA HIS A 160 2.43 -15.62 -13.39
C HIS A 160 1.04 -15.69 -12.72
N ILE A 161 0.72 -16.81 -12.08
CA ILE A 161 -0.51 -16.95 -11.31
C ILE A 161 -0.43 -16.04 -10.10
N LYS A 162 -1.45 -15.21 -9.93
CA LYS A 162 -1.58 -14.32 -8.78
C LYS A 162 -2.00 -15.13 -7.55
N ARG A 163 -1.23 -15.00 -6.48
CA ARG A 163 -1.51 -15.59 -5.17
C ARG A 163 -1.75 -14.48 -4.14
N VAL A 164 -2.54 -14.78 -3.15
CA VAL A 164 -2.89 -13.83 -2.09
C VAL A 164 -2.28 -14.27 -0.77
N VAL A 165 -1.46 -13.42 -0.18
CA VAL A 165 -1.09 -13.50 1.24
C VAL A 165 -2.10 -12.68 2.03
N PHE A 166 -2.81 -13.31 2.96
CA PHE A 166 -3.82 -12.64 3.77
C PHE A 166 -3.50 -12.76 5.26
N SER A 167 -3.35 -11.63 5.92
CA SER A 167 -3.18 -11.57 7.37
C SER A 167 -3.49 -10.18 7.92
N PRO A 168 -4.18 -10.06 9.06
CA PRO A 168 -4.29 -8.78 9.77
C PRO A 168 -2.94 -8.18 10.18
N LYS A 169 -1.89 -9.00 10.30
CA LYS A 169 -0.56 -8.58 10.72
C LYS A 169 0.17 -7.73 9.67
N ILE A 170 -0.17 -7.87 8.37
CA ILE A 170 0.46 -7.10 7.27
C ILE A 170 -0.18 -5.74 7.03
N LEU A 171 -1.25 -5.42 7.76
CA LEU A 171 -1.88 -4.11 7.68
C LEU A 171 -0.91 -3.02 8.14
N ALA A 172 -0.85 -1.90 7.39
CA ALA A 172 -0.05 -0.75 7.79
C ALA A 172 -0.47 -0.23 9.17
N LYS A 173 0.48 0.17 10.00
CA LYS A 173 0.18 0.77 11.31
C LYS A 173 -0.34 2.20 11.17
N VAL A 174 0.17 2.92 10.16
CA VAL A 174 -0.30 4.25 9.76
C VAL A 174 -0.23 4.35 8.24
N VAL A 175 -1.25 4.93 7.64
CA VAL A 175 -1.27 5.34 6.24
C VAL A 175 -1.09 6.86 6.19
N PHE A 176 -0.18 7.33 5.34
CA PHE A 176 0.00 8.74 5.03
C PHE A 176 -0.54 9.01 3.64
N ALA A 177 -1.81 9.33 3.55
CA ALA A 177 -2.52 9.61 2.31
C ALA A 177 -2.32 11.06 1.89
N ASP A 178 -1.23 11.31 1.16
CA ASP A 178 -0.82 12.64 0.71
C ASP A 178 -1.15 12.81 -0.78
N PRO A 179 -2.20 13.56 -1.13
CA PRO A 179 -2.62 13.71 -2.53
C PRO A 179 -1.57 14.41 -3.41
N GLU A 180 -0.62 15.16 -2.84
CA GLU A 180 0.48 15.75 -3.62
C GLU A 180 1.37 14.67 -4.25
N LEU A 181 1.46 13.48 -3.68
CA LEU A 181 2.20 12.35 -4.24
C LEU A 181 1.60 11.83 -5.55
N THR A 182 0.36 12.17 -5.86
CA THR A 182 -0.33 11.76 -7.09
C THR A 182 -0.23 12.77 -8.23
N LEU A 183 0.26 14.01 -7.97
CA LEU A 183 0.29 15.08 -8.96
C LEU A 183 1.18 14.78 -10.18
N GLY A 184 2.21 13.95 -9.98
CA GLY A 184 3.12 13.53 -11.06
C GLY A 184 2.61 12.40 -11.94
N LEU A 185 1.44 11.83 -11.66
CA LEU A 185 0.90 10.71 -12.42
C LEU A 185 0.44 11.14 -13.82
N PRO A 186 0.85 10.39 -14.87
CA PRO A 186 0.31 10.61 -16.22
C PRO A 186 -1.23 10.46 -16.25
N PRO A 187 -1.93 11.21 -17.14
CA PRO A 187 -3.39 11.13 -17.22
C PRO A 187 -3.95 9.73 -17.44
N HIS A 188 -3.30 8.90 -18.26
CA HIS A 188 -3.73 7.52 -18.51
C HIS A 188 -3.62 6.63 -17.26
N VAL A 189 -2.58 6.83 -16.44
CA VAL A 189 -2.44 6.12 -15.15
C VAL A 189 -3.50 6.60 -14.17
N THR A 190 -3.73 7.92 -14.09
CA THR A 190 -4.79 8.49 -13.26
C THR A 190 -6.17 7.94 -13.64
N ALA A 191 -6.46 7.81 -14.94
CA ALA A 191 -7.71 7.25 -15.43
C ALA A 191 -7.85 5.77 -15.04
N ALA A 192 -6.81 4.97 -15.28
CA ALA A 192 -6.83 3.54 -14.98
C ALA A 192 -7.01 3.26 -13.49
N THR A 193 -6.20 3.91 -12.64
CA THR A 193 -6.28 3.72 -11.19
C THR A 193 -7.58 4.29 -10.62
N GLY A 194 -8.05 5.42 -11.13
CA GLY A 194 -9.32 6.01 -10.67
C GLY A 194 -10.55 5.18 -11.06
N MET A 195 -10.53 4.53 -12.23
CA MET A 195 -11.56 3.54 -12.59
C MET A 195 -11.50 2.30 -11.69
N ASP A 196 -10.31 1.87 -11.31
CA ASP A 196 -10.11 0.79 -10.34
C ASP A 196 -10.75 1.14 -8.98
N ALA A 197 -10.49 2.34 -8.45
CA ALA A 197 -11.14 2.84 -7.23
C ALA A 197 -12.67 2.85 -7.34
N LEU A 198 -13.20 3.35 -8.46
CA LEU A 198 -14.65 3.38 -8.70
C LEU A 198 -15.22 1.96 -8.75
N THR A 199 -14.54 1.03 -9.44
CA THR A 199 -14.94 -0.37 -9.54
C THR A 199 -14.95 -1.04 -8.17
N HIS A 200 -13.90 -0.86 -7.35
CA HIS A 200 -13.83 -1.42 -6.01
C HIS A 200 -14.97 -0.95 -5.10
N ASN A 201 -15.34 0.32 -5.18
CA ASN A 201 -16.48 0.85 -4.42
C ASN A 201 -17.80 0.18 -4.86
N ILE A 202 -18.01 0.06 -6.19
CA ILE A 202 -19.22 -0.60 -6.74
C ILE A 202 -19.25 -2.08 -6.34
N GLU A 203 -18.14 -2.81 -6.49
CA GLU A 203 -18.04 -4.23 -6.13
C GLU A 203 -18.29 -4.45 -4.64
N SER A 204 -17.73 -3.57 -3.78
CA SER A 204 -17.94 -3.62 -2.34
C SER A 204 -19.43 -3.45 -1.98
N TYR A 205 -20.10 -2.50 -2.62
CA TYR A 205 -21.54 -2.27 -2.43
C TYR A 205 -22.41 -3.43 -2.93
N LEU A 206 -22.00 -4.07 -4.03
CA LEU A 206 -22.72 -5.22 -4.60
C LEU A 206 -22.40 -6.56 -3.91
N SER A 207 -21.46 -6.56 -2.96
CA SER A 207 -21.11 -7.76 -2.20
C SER A 207 -22.33 -8.32 -1.45
N PRO A 208 -22.59 -9.64 -1.52
CA PRO A 208 -23.72 -10.25 -0.81
C PRO A 208 -23.53 -10.31 0.72
N ALA A 209 -22.35 -9.97 1.23
CA ALA A 209 -22.08 -10.00 2.65
C ALA A 209 -22.81 -8.86 3.38
N TYR A 210 -23.46 -9.19 4.51
CA TYR A 210 -24.08 -8.16 5.35
C TYR A 210 -23.04 -7.29 6.02
N HIS A 211 -22.82 -6.09 5.49
CA HIS A 211 -21.86 -5.15 6.05
C HIS A 211 -22.28 -3.67 5.84
N PRO A 212 -23.36 -3.20 6.52
CA PRO A 212 -23.95 -1.89 6.26
C PRO A 212 -22.99 -0.71 6.46
N LEU A 213 -21.94 -0.89 7.26
CA LEU A 213 -20.90 0.14 7.42
C LEU A 213 -20.02 0.25 6.16
N CYS A 214 -19.65 -0.88 5.55
CA CYS A 214 -18.95 -0.87 4.26
C CYS A 214 -19.84 -0.36 3.13
N ASP A 215 -21.14 -0.69 3.15
CA ASP A 215 -22.09 -0.20 2.15
C ASP A 215 -22.15 1.33 2.14
N GLY A 216 -22.18 1.95 3.32
CA GLY A 216 -22.14 3.41 3.47
C GLY A 216 -20.85 4.03 2.93
N ILE A 217 -19.72 3.43 3.25
CA ILE A 217 -18.40 3.87 2.76
C ILE A 217 -18.32 3.72 1.23
N ALA A 218 -18.73 2.59 0.69
CA ALA A 218 -18.70 2.29 -0.74
C ALA A 218 -19.60 3.23 -1.55
N LEU A 219 -20.79 3.55 -1.06
CA LEU A 219 -21.69 4.53 -1.69
C LEU A 219 -21.07 5.93 -1.72
N GLU A 220 -20.48 6.37 -0.62
CA GLU A 220 -19.83 7.68 -0.58
C GLU A 220 -18.57 7.71 -1.44
N GLY A 221 -17.75 6.64 -1.43
CA GLY A 221 -16.60 6.49 -2.32
C GLY A 221 -17.00 6.55 -3.78
N THR A 222 -18.06 5.84 -4.19
CA THR A 222 -18.62 5.90 -5.54
C THR A 222 -19.03 7.33 -5.91
N ARG A 223 -19.72 8.04 -5.02
CA ARG A 223 -20.18 9.42 -5.23
C ARG A 223 -19.03 10.39 -5.43
N ILE A 224 -17.97 10.24 -4.62
CA ILE A 224 -16.76 11.09 -4.70
C ILE A 224 -16.01 10.79 -6.00
N ALA A 225 -15.72 9.52 -6.30
CA ALA A 225 -14.99 9.12 -7.49
C ALA A 225 -15.70 9.55 -8.77
N ALA A 226 -17.02 9.35 -8.87
CA ALA A 226 -17.80 9.73 -10.05
C ALA A 226 -17.71 11.24 -10.37
N ARG A 227 -17.56 12.09 -9.36
CA ARG A 227 -17.44 13.55 -9.55
C ARG A 227 -16.00 13.99 -9.83
N ALA A 228 -15.02 13.36 -9.17
CA ALA A 228 -13.64 13.82 -9.16
C ALA A 228 -12.80 13.25 -10.31
N LEU A 229 -13.08 12.02 -10.76
CA LEU A 229 -12.21 11.28 -11.68
C LEU A 229 -11.94 12.03 -12.99
N LEU A 230 -12.98 12.53 -13.65
CA LEU A 230 -12.82 13.23 -14.92
C LEU A 230 -11.98 14.50 -14.78
N THR A 231 -12.18 15.24 -13.70
CA THR A 231 -11.39 16.43 -13.38
C THR A 231 -9.93 16.06 -13.07
N ALA A 232 -9.69 15.04 -12.26
CA ALA A 232 -8.34 14.58 -11.94
C ALA A 232 -7.55 14.13 -13.19
N VAL A 233 -8.23 13.57 -14.21
CA VAL A 233 -7.61 13.16 -15.48
C VAL A 233 -7.34 14.38 -16.39
N LYS A 234 -8.31 15.29 -16.53
CA LYS A 234 -8.22 16.46 -17.44
C LYS A 234 -7.37 17.59 -16.88
N GLU A 235 -7.33 17.71 -15.58
CA GLU A 235 -6.62 18.76 -14.84
C GLU A 235 -5.63 18.12 -13.86
N PRO A 236 -4.49 17.57 -14.34
CA PRO A 236 -3.58 16.75 -13.51
C PRO A 236 -3.03 17.47 -12.27
N SER A 237 -2.97 18.80 -12.29
CA SER A 237 -2.53 19.64 -11.18
C SER A 237 -3.65 20.06 -10.21
N ASN A 238 -4.89 19.66 -10.45
CA ASN A 238 -6.01 19.98 -9.58
C ASN A 238 -5.95 19.16 -8.28
N LEU A 239 -5.34 19.76 -7.26
CA LEU A 239 -5.10 19.08 -5.98
C LEU A 239 -6.40 18.63 -5.28
N GLN A 240 -7.49 19.41 -5.43
CA GLN A 240 -8.77 19.00 -4.84
C GLN A 240 -9.29 17.71 -5.49
N ALA A 241 -9.27 17.62 -6.83
CA ALA A 241 -9.69 16.42 -7.54
C ALA A 241 -8.78 15.21 -7.19
N ARG A 242 -7.47 15.43 -7.02
CA ARG A 242 -6.53 14.39 -6.53
C ARG A 242 -6.86 13.95 -5.12
N SER A 243 -7.17 14.89 -4.22
CA SER A 243 -7.57 14.61 -2.85
C SER A 243 -8.88 13.80 -2.80
N ASP A 244 -9.86 14.19 -3.58
CA ASP A 244 -11.14 13.50 -3.67
C ASP A 244 -10.96 12.07 -4.20
N MET A 245 -10.14 11.87 -5.23
CA MET A 245 -9.82 10.52 -5.74
C MET A 245 -9.08 9.68 -4.72
N MET A 246 -8.14 10.25 -3.95
CA MET A 246 -7.42 9.52 -2.91
C MET A 246 -8.34 9.16 -1.73
N MET A 247 -9.32 10.00 -1.42
CA MET A 247 -10.34 9.71 -0.39
C MET A 247 -11.28 8.59 -0.84
N ALA A 248 -11.57 8.49 -2.13
CA ALA A 248 -12.46 7.47 -2.70
C ALA A 248 -11.78 6.11 -2.94
N SER A 249 -10.46 6.07 -2.89
CA SER A 249 -9.64 4.88 -3.10
C SER A 249 -9.50 4.07 -1.81
#